data_13e6762885e96c348b05ce04eaa11485
#
_entry.id   13e6762885e96c348b05ce04eaa11485
#
_cell.length_a   1.000
_cell.length_b   1.000
_cell.length_c   1.000
_cell.angle_alpha   90.00
_cell.angle_beta   90.00
_cell.angle_gamma   90.00
#
_symmetry.space_group_name_H-M   'P 1'
#
loop_
_entity.id
_entity.type
_entity.pdbx_description
1 polymer ?
#
loop_
_entity_poly.entity_id
_entity_poly.type
_entity_poly.pdbx_seq_one_letter_code
_entity_poly.pdbx_strand_id
1 'polypeptide(L)'
;MKKIVLVSCVSKKNRGTHKAKDLYASPLFRKAYEYAESLNPDMIFILSAKYHLLDLEAIVEDYNKTLNTFSAADRKEWANVVLEQMSKVGINLEQDEIIFLAGKKYWQEIIASGKVKKYERPYLDNNLKGIGYILKFLNDALK
;
A
#
# COMPACT_ATOMS: atom_id res chain seq x y z
N MET A 1 8.22 19.06 -1.09
CA MET A 1 7.94 17.71 -1.61
C MET A 1 7.88 16.73 -0.45
N LYS A 2 6.79 15.99 -0.36
CA LYS A 2 6.61 15.00 0.70
C LYS A 2 6.95 13.60 0.21
N LYS A 3 7.32 12.73 1.13
CA LYS A 3 7.54 11.31 0.89
C LYS A 3 6.36 10.54 1.48
N ILE A 4 5.65 9.81 0.64
CA ILE A 4 4.46 9.05 1.01
C ILE A 4 4.72 7.56 0.76
N VAL A 5 4.47 6.72 1.75
CA VAL A 5 4.60 5.27 1.57
C VAL A 5 3.22 4.64 1.62
N LEU A 6 2.92 3.82 0.61
CA LEU A 6 1.67 3.07 0.51
C LEU A 6 1.98 1.58 0.65
N VAL A 7 1.46 0.97 1.71
CA VAL A 7 1.68 -0.44 2.01
C VAL A 7 0.41 -1.21 1.68
N SER A 8 0.52 -2.28 0.87
CA SER A 8 -0.66 -3.05 0.52
C SER A 8 -1.17 -3.88 1.71
N CYS A 9 -2.49 -4.07 1.76
CA CYS A 9 -3.12 -4.99 2.69
C CYS A 9 -2.72 -6.44 2.40
N VAL A 10 -2.99 -7.31 3.35
CA VAL A 10 -2.77 -8.76 3.21
C VAL A 10 -4.08 -9.49 3.49
N SER A 11 -4.16 -10.76 3.06
CA SER A 11 -5.36 -11.57 3.26
C SER A 11 -5.58 -11.97 4.71
N LYS A 12 -4.50 -12.21 5.46
CA LYS A 12 -4.61 -12.62 6.85
C LYS A 12 -4.85 -11.42 7.75
N LYS A 13 -6.00 -11.43 8.46
CA LYS A 13 -6.44 -10.34 9.31
C LYS A 13 -6.88 -10.85 10.68
N ASN A 14 -6.75 -10.00 11.70
CA ASN A 14 -7.32 -10.26 13.01
C ASN A 14 -8.85 -10.04 12.94
N ARG A 15 -9.61 -10.90 13.59
CA ARG A 15 -11.07 -10.78 13.58
C ARG A 15 -11.52 -9.57 14.36
N GLY A 16 -12.64 -8.98 13.91
CA GLY A 16 -13.31 -7.91 14.60
C GLY A 16 -12.82 -6.53 14.20
N THR A 17 -12.96 -5.59 15.13
CA THR A 17 -12.68 -4.18 14.91
C THR A 17 -11.34 -3.81 15.51
N HIS A 18 -10.47 -3.19 14.70
CA HIS A 18 -9.11 -2.81 15.11
C HIS A 18 -8.72 -1.50 14.46
N LYS A 19 -7.66 -0.87 14.96
CA LYS A 19 -6.98 0.15 14.18
C LYS A 19 -6.42 -0.52 12.91
N ALA A 20 -6.42 0.20 11.80
CA ALA A 20 -5.99 -0.37 10.51
C ALA A 20 -4.60 -1.00 10.60
N LYS A 21 -3.66 -0.36 11.26
CA LYS A 21 -2.29 -0.88 11.41
C LYS A 21 -2.22 -2.20 12.19
N ASP A 22 -3.23 -2.49 13.00
CA ASP A 22 -3.29 -3.70 13.83
C ASP A 22 -4.18 -4.79 13.23
N LEU A 23 -4.92 -4.48 12.17
CA LEU A 23 -5.84 -5.42 11.54
C LEU A 23 -5.11 -6.54 10.80
N TYR A 24 -4.04 -6.19 10.09
CA TYR A 24 -3.37 -7.14 9.19
C TYR A 24 -2.33 -7.97 9.93
N ALA A 25 -2.58 -9.29 9.99
CA ALA A 25 -1.85 -10.22 10.87
C ALA A 25 -0.89 -11.12 10.07
N SER A 26 0.10 -10.54 9.40
CA SER A 26 1.10 -11.34 8.71
C SER A 26 2.51 -10.77 8.91
N PRO A 27 3.56 -11.64 8.86
CA PRO A 27 4.93 -11.17 8.90
C PRO A 27 5.24 -10.21 7.75
N LEU A 28 4.66 -10.45 6.56
CA LEU A 28 4.88 -9.60 5.39
C LEU A 28 4.39 -8.17 5.64
N PHE A 29 3.18 -8.02 6.16
CA PHE A 29 2.64 -6.69 6.45
C PHE A 29 3.46 -5.99 7.52
N ARG A 30 3.77 -6.68 8.63
CA ARG A 30 4.54 -6.09 9.72
C ARG A 30 5.91 -5.62 9.26
N LYS A 31 6.60 -6.46 8.48
CA LYS A 31 7.94 -6.11 7.97
C LYS A 31 7.88 -4.94 6.98
N ALA A 32 6.88 -4.93 6.10
CA ALA A 32 6.69 -3.82 5.17
C ALA A 32 6.40 -2.52 5.91
N TYR A 33 5.57 -2.57 6.95
CA TYR A 33 5.28 -1.40 7.78
C TYR A 33 6.55 -0.90 8.49
N GLU A 34 7.31 -1.79 9.12
CA GLU A 34 8.56 -1.42 9.78
C GLU A 34 9.54 -0.77 8.78
N TYR A 35 9.63 -1.33 7.58
CA TYR A 35 10.47 -0.76 6.53
C TYR A 35 9.98 0.63 6.12
N ALA A 36 8.66 0.78 5.95
CA ALA A 36 8.07 2.08 5.64
C ALA A 36 8.45 3.13 6.69
N GLU A 37 8.35 2.79 7.97
CA GLU A 37 8.73 3.69 9.05
C GLU A 37 10.23 4.05 9.01
N SER A 38 11.07 3.10 8.63
CA SER A 38 12.52 3.32 8.55
C SER A 38 12.92 4.34 7.49
N LEU A 39 12.05 4.60 6.51
CA LEU A 39 12.28 5.58 5.45
C LEU A 39 11.98 7.01 5.89
N ASN A 40 11.50 7.21 7.11
CA ASN A 40 11.09 8.51 7.67
C ASN A 40 10.13 9.26 6.75
N PRO A 41 9.02 8.65 6.32
CA PRO A 41 8.09 9.30 5.42
C PRO A 41 7.27 10.37 6.13
N ASP A 42 6.71 11.29 5.34
CA ASP A 42 5.76 12.28 5.85
C ASP A 42 4.41 11.64 6.15
N MET A 43 4.02 10.62 5.38
CA MET A 43 2.77 9.90 5.55
C MET A 43 2.94 8.44 5.18
N ILE A 44 2.20 7.56 5.89
CA ILE A 44 2.07 6.14 5.56
C ILE A 44 0.58 5.82 5.51
N PHE A 45 0.14 5.18 4.42
CA PHE A 45 -1.23 4.68 4.29
C PHE A 45 -1.21 3.23 3.87
N ILE A 46 -2.32 2.54 4.13
CA ILE A 46 -2.54 1.17 3.68
C ILE A 46 -3.41 1.23 2.43
N LEU A 47 -3.06 0.47 1.39
CA LEU A 47 -3.90 0.26 0.22
C LEU A 47 -4.78 -0.97 0.50
N SER A 48 -6.07 -0.74 0.72
CA SER A 48 -7.04 -1.77 1.07
C SER A 48 -8.01 -2.03 -0.06
N ALA A 49 -8.29 -3.31 -0.34
CA ALA A 49 -9.28 -3.67 -1.36
C ALA A 49 -10.68 -3.15 -1.01
N LYS A 50 -11.01 -3.09 0.27
CA LYS A 50 -12.32 -2.63 0.75
C LYS A 50 -12.34 -1.13 1.05
N TYR A 51 -11.33 -0.62 1.75
CA TYR A 51 -11.32 0.75 2.25
C TYR A 51 -10.52 1.73 1.40
N HIS A 52 -9.89 1.27 0.34
CA HIS A 52 -9.10 2.05 -0.63
C HIS A 52 -7.85 2.64 0.05
N LEU A 53 -7.75 3.95 0.21
CA LEU A 53 -6.66 4.56 0.96
C LEU A 53 -7.04 4.59 2.43
N LEU A 54 -6.31 3.86 3.25
CA LEU A 54 -6.69 3.63 4.65
C LEU A 54 -5.64 4.21 5.58
N ASP A 55 -6.11 5.11 6.47
CA ASP A 55 -5.25 5.69 7.51
C ASP A 55 -4.90 4.62 8.55
N LEU A 56 -3.66 4.66 9.05
CA LEU A 56 -3.15 3.68 10.01
C LEU A 56 -3.95 3.63 11.31
N GLU A 57 -4.48 4.75 11.73
CA GLU A 57 -5.22 4.88 13.00
C GLU A 57 -6.73 4.72 12.84
N ALA A 58 -7.23 4.57 11.61
CA ALA A 58 -8.66 4.39 11.36
C ALA A 58 -9.15 3.10 12.01
N ILE A 59 -10.31 3.16 12.65
CA ILE A 59 -10.95 2.00 13.24
C ILE A 59 -11.79 1.32 12.16
N VAL A 60 -11.44 0.06 11.85
CA VAL A 60 -12.03 -0.69 10.75
C VAL A 60 -12.31 -2.13 11.17
N GLU A 61 -13.21 -2.78 10.43
CA GLU A 61 -13.53 -4.19 10.66
C GLU A 61 -12.79 -5.06 9.66
N ASP A 62 -12.55 -6.32 10.05
CA ASP A 62 -12.01 -7.32 9.15
C ASP A 62 -12.95 -7.56 7.96
N TYR A 63 -12.38 -8.05 6.88
CA TYR A 63 -13.12 -8.29 5.64
C TYR A 63 -12.43 -9.37 4.82
N ASN A 64 -13.17 -9.90 3.83
CA ASN A 64 -12.65 -10.90 2.92
C ASN A 64 -12.78 -10.39 1.48
N LYS A 65 -11.88 -9.51 1.06
CA LYS A 65 -11.88 -8.89 -0.25
C LYS A 65 -10.44 -8.64 -0.70
N THR A 66 -10.12 -8.98 -1.94
CA THR A 66 -8.78 -8.81 -2.50
C THR A 66 -8.88 -8.32 -3.94
N LEU A 67 -7.94 -7.46 -4.35
CA LEU A 67 -7.85 -7.00 -5.74
C LEU A 67 -7.56 -8.14 -6.72
N ASN A 68 -7.09 -9.28 -6.23
CA ASN A 68 -6.82 -10.45 -7.07
C ASN A 68 -8.07 -10.98 -7.76
N THR A 69 -9.25 -10.76 -7.18
CA THR A 69 -10.53 -11.20 -7.73
C THR A 69 -11.27 -10.10 -8.50
N PHE A 70 -10.74 -8.90 -8.54
CA PHE A 70 -11.34 -7.79 -9.26
C PHE A 70 -11.12 -7.92 -10.76
N SER A 71 -12.11 -7.49 -11.55
CA SER A 71 -11.92 -7.31 -13.00
C SER A 71 -10.98 -6.11 -13.24
N ALA A 72 -10.47 -5.98 -14.47
CA ALA A 72 -9.64 -4.82 -14.82
C ALA A 72 -10.42 -3.51 -14.65
N ALA A 73 -11.70 -3.50 -15.01
CA ALA A 73 -12.56 -2.32 -14.86
C ALA A 73 -12.74 -1.95 -13.38
N ASP A 74 -12.96 -2.95 -12.52
CA ASP A 74 -13.13 -2.72 -11.08
C ASP A 74 -11.85 -2.22 -10.44
N ARG A 75 -10.69 -2.74 -10.83
CA ARG A 75 -9.40 -2.24 -10.34
C ARG A 75 -9.15 -0.80 -10.74
N LYS A 76 -9.55 -0.42 -11.96
CA LYS A 76 -9.41 0.94 -12.43
C LYS A 76 -10.29 1.91 -11.63
N GLU A 77 -11.52 1.51 -11.34
CA GLU A 77 -12.42 2.31 -10.50
C GLU A 77 -11.88 2.43 -9.07
N TRP A 78 -11.39 1.32 -8.51
CA TRP A 78 -10.72 1.31 -7.20
C TRP A 78 -9.56 2.32 -7.16
N ALA A 79 -8.72 2.31 -8.20
CA ALA A 79 -7.58 3.22 -8.28
C ALA A 79 -8.03 4.69 -8.37
N ASN A 80 -9.10 4.97 -9.09
CA ASN A 80 -9.64 6.33 -9.18
C ASN A 80 -10.07 6.85 -7.81
N VAL A 81 -10.71 6.01 -7.00
CA VAL A 81 -11.10 6.38 -5.63
C VAL A 81 -9.86 6.63 -4.77
N VAL A 82 -8.85 5.79 -4.86
CA VAL A 82 -7.59 5.99 -4.13
C VAL A 82 -6.94 7.33 -4.50
N LEU A 83 -6.88 7.65 -5.79
CA LEU A 83 -6.31 8.91 -6.26
C LEU A 83 -7.06 10.13 -5.72
N GLU A 84 -8.39 10.07 -5.67
CA GLU A 84 -9.19 11.13 -5.07
C GLU A 84 -8.90 11.27 -3.57
N GLN A 85 -8.81 10.15 -2.85
CA GLN A 85 -8.49 10.16 -1.43
C GLN A 85 -7.11 10.74 -1.17
N MET A 86 -6.12 10.39 -2.01
CA MET A 86 -4.77 10.92 -1.90
C MET A 86 -4.78 12.46 -1.99
N SER A 87 -5.50 12.99 -2.97
CA SER A 87 -5.62 14.45 -3.12
C SER A 87 -6.30 15.09 -1.93
N LYS A 88 -7.35 14.46 -1.39
CA LYS A 88 -8.11 14.99 -0.25
C LYS A 88 -7.29 15.06 1.04
N VAL A 89 -6.35 14.14 1.24
CA VAL A 89 -5.47 14.18 2.42
C VAL A 89 -4.26 15.08 2.22
N GLY A 90 -4.19 15.80 1.11
CA GLY A 90 -3.14 16.80 0.88
C GLY A 90 -1.91 16.29 0.14
N ILE A 91 -1.98 15.12 -0.48
CA ILE A 91 -0.88 14.62 -1.32
C ILE A 91 -0.91 15.34 -2.65
N ASN A 92 0.23 15.88 -3.05
CA ASN A 92 0.41 16.46 -4.39
C ASN A 92 0.87 15.36 -5.34
N LEU A 93 -0.04 14.88 -6.20
CA LEU A 93 0.25 13.75 -7.07
C LEU A 93 1.36 14.01 -8.08
N GLU A 94 1.62 15.28 -8.44
CA GLU A 94 2.67 15.64 -9.39
C GLU A 94 4.03 15.82 -8.72
N GLN A 95 4.08 16.29 -7.49
CA GLN A 95 5.32 16.69 -6.83
C GLN A 95 5.80 15.75 -5.74
N ASP A 96 4.88 15.11 -5.02
CA ASP A 96 5.25 14.25 -3.91
C ASP A 96 5.78 12.90 -4.42
N GLU A 97 6.72 12.32 -3.67
CA GLU A 97 7.29 11.01 -3.97
C GLU A 97 6.43 9.92 -3.35
N ILE A 98 5.97 8.99 -4.16
CA ILE A 98 5.12 7.88 -3.73
C ILE A 98 5.92 6.58 -3.79
N ILE A 99 6.00 5.88 -2.67
CA ILE A 99 6.70 4.59 -2.60
C ILE A 99 5.65 3.50 -2.37
N PHE A 100 5.56 2.57 -3.32
CA PHE A 100 4.61 1.46 -3.27
C PHE A 100 5.27 0.21 -2.72
N LEU A 101 4.98 -0.13 -1.46
CA LEU A 101 5.34 -1.43 -0.88
C LEU A 101 4.16 -2.38 -1.10
N ALA A 102 3.95 -2.75 -2.34
CA ALA A 102 2.73 -3.42 -2.78
C ALA A 102 2.98 -4.24 -4.04
N GLY A 103 2.15 -5.26 -4.24
CA GLY A 103 2.14 -6.03 -5.46
C GLY A 103 1.51 -5.26 -6.62
N LYS A 104 1.75 -5.77 -7.84
CA LYS A 104 1.39 -5.10 -9.09
C LYS A 104 -0.08 -4.65 -9.15
N LYS A 105 -1.01 -5.48 -8.70
CA LYS A 105 -2.44 -5.16 -8.79
C LYS A 105 -2.83 -3.93 -7.96
N TYR A 106 -2.06 -3.58 -6.95
CA TYR A 106 -2.32 -2.43 -6.10
C TYR A 106 -1.74 -1.12 -6.63
N TRP A 107 -0.72 -1.15 -7.48
CA TRP A 107 -0.16 0.08 -8.04
C TRP A 107 -0.39 0.25 -9.54
N GLN A 108 -0.70 -0.83 -10.27
CA GLN A 108 -0.75 -0.80 -11.73
C GLN A 108 -1.69 0.28 -12.29
N GLU A 109 -2.93 0.32 -11.83
CA GLU A 109 -3.90 1.27 -12.35
C GLU A 109 -3.68 2.69 -11.81
N ILE A 110 -3.12 2.81 -10.60
CA ILE A 110 -2.76 4.13 -10.05
C ILE A 110 -1.70 4.78 -10.93
N ILE A 111 -0.66 4.03 -11.29
CA ILE A 111 0.41 4.54 -12.16
C ILE A 111 -0.08 4.74 -13.59
N ALA A 112 -0.90 3.81 -14.12
CA ALA A 112 -1.44 3.90 -15.47
C ALA A 112 -2.31 5.15 -15.67
N SER A 113 -2.86 5.73 -14.61
CA SER A 113 -3.64 6.96 -14.69
C SER A 113 -2.83 8.15 -15.19
N GLY A 114 -1.51 8.09 -15.05
CA GLY A 114 -0.62 9.19 -15.41
C GLY A 114 -0.62 10.36 -14.44
N LYS A 115 -1.38 10.28 -13.34
CA LYS A 115 -1.49 11.38 -12.37
C LYS A 115 -0.34 11.43 -11.38
N VAL A 116 0.23 10.26 -11.02
CA VAL A 116 1.38 10.18 -10.13
C VAL A 116 2.65 10.25 -10.97
N LYS A 117 3.48 11.26 -10.73
CA LYS A 117 4.66 11.54 -11.55
C LYS A 117 5.97 11.02 -10.97
N LYS A 118 6.07 10.95 -9.64
CA LYS A 118 7.29 10.51 -8.95
C LYS A 118 6.96 9.32 -8.06
N TYR A 119 7.48 8.14 -8.41
CA TYR A 119 7.17 6.93 -7.65
C TYR A 119 8.31 5.94 -7.69
N GLU A 120 8.32 5.05 -6.68
CA GLU A 120 9.20 3.90 -6.61
C GLU A 120 8.37 2.66 -6.28
N ARG A 121 8.82 1.51 -6.77
CA ARG A 121 8.19 0.21 -6.54
C ARG A 121 9.28 -0.77 -6.11
N PRO A 122 9.72 -0.73 -4.84
CA PRO A 122 10.89 -1.50 -4.41
C PRO A 122 10.83 -2.99 -4.74
N TYR A 123 9.65 -3.60 -4.69
CA TYR A 123 9.52 -5.03 -5.00
C TYR A 123 9.81 -5.33 -6.48
N LEU A 124 9.30 -4.51 -7.39
CA LEU A 124 9.57 -4.66 -8.82
C LEU A 124 10.97 -4.16 -9.18
N ASP A 125 11.35 -3.00 -8.65
CA ASP A 125 12.63 -2.36 -8.97
C ASP A 125 13.83 -3.21 -8.54
N ASN A 126 13.67 -4.05 -7.51
CA ASN A 126 14.68 -5.00 -7.04
C ASN A 126 14.44 -6.42 -7.56
N ASN A 127 13.49 -6.58 -8.50
CA ASN A 127 13.20 -7.86 -9.15
C ASN A 127 12.81 -8.98 -8.16
N LEU A 128 12.03 -8.65 -7.15
CA LEU A 128 11.62 -9.58 -6.09
C LEU A 128 10.41 -10.40 -6.55
N LYS A 129 10.63 -11.64 -6.90
CA LYS A 129 9.60 -12.54 -7.46
C LYS A 129 9.08 -13.50 -6.40
N GLY A 130 8.16 -13.07 -5.57
CA GLY A 130 7.52 -13.90 -4.57
C GLY A 130 7.77 -13.43 -3.14
N ILE A 131 6.92 -13.93 -2.24
CA ILE A 131 6.88 -13.48 -0.84
C ILE A 131 8.20 -13.75 -0.10
N GLY A 132 8.84 -14.89 -0.36
CA GLY A 132 10.11 -15.22 0.29
C GLY A 132 11.22 -14.22 -0.02
N TYR A 133 11.32 -13.80 -1.27
CA TYR A 133 12.31 -12.79 -1.69
C TYR A 133 12.00 -11.43 -1.10
N ILE A 134 10.72 -11.07 -1.04
CA ILE A 134 10.29 -9.80 -0.43
C ILE A 134 10.62 -9.77 1.05
N LEU A 135 10.31 -10.85 1.78
CA LEU A 135 10.62 -10.95 3.22
C LEU A 135 12.12 -10.85 3.48
N LYS A 136 12.93 -11.51 2.65
CA LYS A 136 14.39 -11.43 2.78
C LYS A 136 14.88 -9.99 2.56
N PHE A 137 14.39 -9.33 1.52
CA PHE A 137 14.72 -7.93 1.23
C PHE A 137 14.40 -7.03 2.42
N LEU A 138 13.20 -7.17 2.98
CA LEU A 138 12.74 -6.35 4.10
C LEU A 138 13.56 -6.62 5.37
N ASN A 139 13.83 -7.89 5.67
CA ASN A 139 14.67 -8.26 6.82
C ASN A 139 16.07 -7.69 6.69
N ASP A 140 16.68 -7.79 5.52
CA ASP A 140 18.04 -7.29 5.29
C ASP A 140 18.09 -5.76 5.42
N ALA A 141 17.05 -5.07 4.96
CA ALA A 141 16.95 -3.61 5.03
C ALA A 141 16.76 -3.11 6.47
N LEU A 142 16.20 -3.95 7.36
CA LEU A 142 15.92 -3.59 8.75
C LEU A 142 17.04 -3.93 9.72
N LYS A 143 18.11 -4.54 9.23
CA LYS A 143 19.28 -4.87 10.06
C LYS A 143 20.12 -3.65 10.41
#